data_8c4d972d4f9849cf1ce0664fa8184766
#
_entry.id   8c4d972d4f9849cf1ce0664fa8184766
#
_cell.length_a   1.000
_cell.length_b   1.000
_cell.length_c   1.000
_cell.angle_alpha   90.00
_cell.angle_beta   90.00
_cell.angle_gamma   90.00
#
_symmetry.space_group_name_H-M   'P 1'
#
loop_
_entity.id
_entity.type
_entity.pdbx_description
1 polymer ?
#
loop_
_entity_poly.entity_id
_entity_poly.type
_entity_poly.pdbx_seq_one_letter_code
_entity_poly.pdbx_strand_id
1 'polypeptide(L)'
;LKEVADRADMVDVDISAATEKDIVDQYDLNYAPMPLLLAIAPNGAVTGGFPGRVQAKRLTDVFVSPGTAACLKGFQDRKLVFLCVKNAKTASGKAAMRGVRAFKRDERFAEDTEIIVVAPADTAAAQLLLDLESDPQTEAAVTVFFAPPGRCIGQFQGATTLDGLVETLSAAMSGCSSCGPGGCGSCGPDGCGP
;
A
#
# COMPACT_ATOMS: atom_id res chain seq x y z
N LEU A 1 -1.76 -24.20 -14.09
CA LEU A 1 -3.16 -23.76 -13.96
C LEU A 1 -3.93 -24.57 -12.89
N LYS A 2 -3.75 -25.91 -12.79
CA LYS A 2 -4.46 -26.70 -11.76
C LYS A 2 -4.17 -26.23 -10.33
N GLU A 3 -2.93 -25.94 -9.97
CA GLU A 3 -2.54 -25.45 -8.64
C GLU A 3 -3.15 -24.09 -8.28
N VAL A 4 -3.51 -23.29 -9.29
CA VAL A 4 -4.16 -21.99 -9.10
C VAL A 4 -5.68 -22.16 -9.01
N ALA A 5 -6.25 -23.07 -9.81
CA ALA A 5 -7.69 -23.32 -9.83
C ALA A 5 -8.25 -23.84 -8.49
N ASP A 6 -7.42 -24.51 -7.69
CA ASP A 6 -7.80 -24.99 -6.35
C ASP A 6 -7.79 -23.87 -5.29
N ARG A 7 -7.26 -22.68 -5.63
CA ARG A 7 -7.05 -21.56 -4.70
C ARG A 7 -7.80 -20.28 -5.09
N ALA A 8 -8.38 -20.24 -6.27
CA ALA A 8 -9.07 -19.06 -6.79
C ALA A 8 -10.27 -19.47 -7.65
N ASP A 9 -11.35 -18.72 -7.55
CA ASP A 9 -12.47 -18.81 -8.47
C ASP A 9 -12.08 -18.13 -9.80
N MET A 10 -12.36 -18.78 -10.91
CA MET A 10 -12.10 -18.25 -12.23
C MET A 10 -13.43 -17.76 -12.86
N VAL A 11 -13.43 -16.52 -13.31
CA VAL A 11 -14.58 -15.88 -13.95
C VAL A 11 -14.13 -15.35 -15.32
N ASP A 12 -14.85 -15.74 -16.37
CA ASP A 12 -14.66 -15.18 -17.71
C ASP A 12 -15.54 -13.93 -17.84
N VAL A 13 -14.95 -12.83 -18.29
CA VAL A 13 -15.61 -11.53 -18.47
C VAL A 13 -15.54 -11.13 -19.93
N ASP A 14 -16.70 -10.93 -20.56
CA ASP A 14 -16.80 -10.35 -21.90
C ASP A 14 -16.93 -8.81 -21.77
N ILE A 15 -15.85 -8.10 -22.05
CA ILE A 15 -15.81 -6.62 -21.93
C ILE A 15 -16.78 -5.90 -22.88
N SER A 16 -17.33 -6.61 -23.89
CA SER A 16 -18.32 -6.07 -24.82
C SER A 16 -19.77 -6.26 -24.34
N ALA A 17 -19.98 -7.13 -23.34
CA ALA A 17 -21.31 -7.44 -22.83
C ALA A 17 -21.81 -6.35 -21.88
N ALA A 18 -23.00 -5.82 -22.14
CA ALA A 18 -23.62 -4.79 -21.29
C ALA A 18 -23.85 -5.26 -19.84
N THR A 19 -23.99 -6.56 -19.62
CA THR A 19 -24.15 -7.18 -18.29
C THR A 19 -22.87 -7.12 -17.45
N GLU A 20 -21.71 -6.99 -18.08
CA GLU A 20 -20.38 -6.96 -17.42
C GLU A 20 -19.84 -5.54 -17.23
N LYS A 21 -20.66 -4.54 -17.59
CA LYS A 21 -20.23 -3.13 -17.55
C LYS A 21 -19.68 -2.70 -16.19
N ASP A 22 -20.30 -3.14 -15.10
CA ASP A 22 -19.89 -2.74 -13.75
C ASP A 22 -18.47 -3.22 -13.40
N ILE A 23 -18.13 -4.46 -13.78
CA ILE A 23 -16.77 -4.98 -13.54
C ILE A 23 -15.76 -4.34 -14.50
N VAL A 24 -16.16 -4.05 -15.74
CA VAL A 24 -15.32 -3.36 -16.72
C VAL A 24 -14.97 -1.95 -16.25
N ASP A 25 -15.96 -1.20 -15.75
CA ASP A 25 -15.76 0.14 -15.23
C ASP A 25 -14.99 0.13 -13.90
N GLN A 26 -15.26 -0.82 -13.01
CA GLN A 26 -14.60 -0.94 -11.72
C GLN A 26 -13.08 -1.13 -11.83
N TYR A 27 -12.63 -1.88 -12.83
CA TYR A 27 -11.22 -2.19 -13.04
C TYR A 27 -10.60 -1.49 -14.25
N ASP A 28 -11.30 -0.50 -14.83
CA ASP A 28 -10.86 0.30 -15.99
C ASP A 28 -10.37 -0.55 -17.17
N LEU A 29 -11.16 -1.57 -17.53
CA LEU A 29 -10.78 -2.56 -18.56
C LEU A 29 -10.99 -2.08 -19.99
N ASN A 30 -11.64 -0.93 -20.22
CA ASN A 30 -11.99 -0.43 -21.54
C ASN A 30 -10.79 -0.25 -22.49
N TYR A 31 -9.62 0.03 -21.94
CA TYR A 31 -8.39 0.26 -22.71
C TYR A 31 -7.31 -0.79 -22.43
N ALA A 32 -7.66 -1.85 -21.71
CA ALA A 32 -6.70 -2.88 -21.36
C ALA A 32 -6.34 -3.75 -22.57
N PRO A 33 -5.09 -4.17 -22.75
CA PRO A 33 -4.71 -5.09 -23.81
C PRO A 33 -5.32 -6.48 -23.60
N MET A 34 -6.05 -6.98 -24.58
CA MET A 34 -6.73 -8.29 -24.51
C MET A 34 -5.92 -9.38 -25.19
N PRO A 35 -6.01 -10.65 -24.74
CA PRO A 35 -6.67 -11.10 -23.52
C PRO A 35 -5.92 -10.65 -22.27
N LEU A 36 -6.64 -10.32 -21.20
CA LEU A 36 -6.09 -9.92 -19.91
C LEU A 36 -6.55 -10.89 -18.82
N LEU A 37 -5.64 -11.40 -18.01
CA LEU A 37 -5.96 -12.08 -16.75
C LEU A 37 -5.68 -11.14 -15.60
N LEU A 38 -6.69 -10.85 -14.79
CA LEU A 38 -6.56 -10.13 -13.53
C LEU A 38 -6.65 -11.09 -12.35
N ALA A 39 -5.76 -10.94 -11.40
CA ALA A 39 -5.88 -11.56 -10.09
C ALA A 39 -6.41 -10.54 -9.10
N ILE A 40 -7.52 -10.87 -8.45
CA ILE A 40 -8.22 -9.98 -7.53
C ILE A 40 -8.33 -10.67 -6.18
N ALA A 41 -7.87 -10.01 -5.12
CA ALA A 41 -8.01 -10.49 -3.75
C ALA A 41 -9.47 -10.35 -3.26
N PRO A 42 -9.88 -11.08 -2.20
CA PRO A 42 -11.24 -11.01 -1.66
C PRO A 42 -11.72 -9.61 -1.23
N ASN A 43 -10.79 -8.69 -0.96
CA ASN A 43 -11.10 -7.29 -0.65
C ASN A 43 -11.21 -6.38 -1.89
N GLY A 44 -11.15 -6.94 -3.09
CA GLY A 44 -11.23 -6.22 -4.37
C GLY A 44 -9.90 -5.60 -4.83
N ALA A 45 -8.79 -5.84 -4.14
CA ALA A 45 -7.48 -5.37 -4.59
C ALA A 45 -7.01 -6.18 -5.80
N VAL A 46 -6.54 -5.51 -6.83
CA VAL A 46 -5.81 -6.16 -7.94
C VAL A 46 -4.41 -6.51 -7.45
N THR A 47 -4.10 -7.81 -7.42
CA THR A 47 -2.80 -8.33 -6.98
C THR A 47 -1.89 -8.71 -8.13
N GLY A 48 -2.43 -8.77 -9.36
CA GLY A 48 -1.65 -8.99 -10.57
C GLY A 48 -2.46 -8.76 -11.83
N GLY A 49 -1.77 -8.32 -12.89
CA GLY A 49 -2.34 -8.15 -14.23
C GLY A 49 -1.39 -8.77 -15.28
N PHE A 50 -1.93 -9.62 -16.14
CA PHE A 50 -1.15 -10.37 -17.11
C PHE A 50 -1.81 -10.27 -18.49
N PRO A 51 -1.33 -9.38 -19.37
CA PRO A 51 -1.79 -9.32 -20.73
C PRO A 51 -1.23 -10.49 -21.54
N GLY A 52 -2.05 -11.07 -22.40
CA GLY A 52 -1.68 -12.16 -23.28
C GLY A 52 -1.46 -13.50 -22.57
N ARG A 53 -0.35 -14.18 -22.91
CA ARG A 53 -0.04 -15.50 -22.32
C ARG A 53 0.66 -15.35 -20.98
N VAL A 54 0.12 -16.01 -19.96
CA VAL A 54 0.70 -16.04 -18.62
C VAL A 54 1.45 -17.34 -18.35
N GLN A 55 2.61 -17.23 -17.70
CA GLN A 55 3.35 -18.39 -17.20
C GLN A 55 2.81 -18.80 -15.83
N ALA A 56 2.57 -20.10 -15.62
CA ALA A 56 2.02 -20.63 -14.37
C ALA A 56 2.80 -20.19 -13.11
N LYS A 57 4.14 -20.10 -13.20
CA LYS A 57 4.99 -19.66 -12.10
C LYS A 57 4.66 -18.24 -11.62
N ARG A 58 4.28 -17.33 -12.51
CA ARG A 58 3.92 -15.95 -12.15
C ARG A 58 2.56 -15.86 -11.45
N LEU A 59 1.72 -16.88 -11.59
CA LEU A 59 0.41 -16.93 -10.95
C LEU A 59 0.50 -17.29 -9.45
N THR A 60 1.61 -17.82 -8.98
CA THR A 60 1.79 -18.09 -7.54
C THR A 60 2.03 -16.80 -6.76
N ASP A 61 2.62 -15.80 -7.39
CA ASP A 61 3.02 -14.53 -6.75
C ASP A 61 1.82 -13.61 -6.49
N VAL A 62 0.65 -13.90 -7.12
CA VAL A 62 -0.56 -13.09 -6.91
C VAL A 62 -1.31 -13.42 -5.61
N PHE A 63 -0.96 -14.55 -4.97
CA PHE A 63 -1.55 -14.93 -3.69
C PHE A 63 -0.80 -14.23 -2.54
N VAL A 64 -1.23 -13.04 -2.24
CA VAL A 64 -0.63 -12.20 -1.21
C VAL A 64 -1.31 -12.40 0.16
N SER A 65 -0.65 -11.96 1.24
CA SER A 65 -1.26 -11.95 2.57
C SER A 65 -2.44 -10.96 2.65
N PRO A 66 -3.39 -11.16 3.57
CA PRO A 66 -4.49 -10.20 3.78
C PRO A 66 -4.00 -8.78 4.08
N GLY A 67 -2.88 -8.64 4.79
CA GLY A 67 -2.25 -7.35 5.07
C GLY A 67 -1.74 -6.67 3.80
N THR A 68 -1.05 -7.44 2.95
CA THR A 68 -0.60 -6.95 1.63
C THR A 68 -1.77 -6.58 0.74
N ALA A 69 -2.81 -7.42 0.67
CA ALA A 69 -4.01 -7.11 -0.11
C ALA A 69 -4.70 -5.82 0.37
N ALA A 70 -4.74 -5.57 1.69
CA ALA A 70 -5.29 -4.34 2.25
C ALA A 70 -4.44 -3.12 1.86
N CYS A 71 -3.10 -3.22 1.90
CA CYS A 71 -2.21 -2.15 1.44
C CYS A 71 -2.43 -1.84 -0.05
N LEU A 72 -2.45 -2.89 -0.89
CA LEU A 72 -2.68 -2.73 -2.33
C LEU A 72 -4.02 -2.04 -2.62
N LYS A 73 -5.09 -2.44 -1.90
CA LYS A 73 -6.39 -1.78 -2.04
C LYS A 73 -6.32 -0.30 -1.68
N GLY A 74 -5.71 0.04 -0.55
CA GLY A 74 -5.51 1.43 -0.14
C GLY A 74 -4.74 2.25 -1.19
N PHE A 75 -3.68 1.68 -1.79
CA PHE A 75 -2.91 2.36 -2.86
C PHE A 75 -3.73 2.56 -4.14
N GLN A 76 -4.50 1.55 -4.54
CA GLN A 76 -5.38 1.60 -5.71
C GLN A 76 -6.52 2.61 -5.51
N ASP A 77 -7.04 2.72 -4.29
CA ASP A 77 -8.04 3.72 -3.91
C ASP A 77 -7.43 5.12 -3.66
N ARG A 78 -6.12 5.29 -3.94
CA ARG A 78 -5.37 6.55 -3.75
C ARG A 78 -5.39 7.09 -2.33
N LYS A 79 -5.47 6.20 -1.34
CA LYS A 79 -5.47 6.56 0.08
C LYS A 79 -4.07 6.68 0.66
N LEU A 80 -3.99 7.47 1.71
CA LEU A 80 -2.87 7.45 2.66
C LEU A 80 -2.96 6.15 3.47
N VAL A 81 -1.89 5.37 3.52
CA VAL A 81 -1.90 4.06 4.19
C VAL A 81 -0.89 4.05 5.33
N PHE A 82 -1.38 3.72 6.52
CA PHE A 82 -0.53 3.39 7.67
C PHE A 82 -0.48 1.87 7.83
N LEU A 83 0.68 1.29 7.59
CA LEU A 83 0.96 -0.10 7.93
C LEU A 83 1.58 -0.16 9.33
N CYS A 84 0.84 -0.69 10.28
CA CYS A 84 1.24 -0.79 11.68
C CYS A 84 1.62 -2.23 11.99
N VAL A 85 2.92 -2.51 12.14
CA VAL A 85 3.43 -3.83 12.49
C VAL A 85 3.52 -3.92 14.01
N LYS A 86 2.66 -4.72 14.62
CA LYS A 86 2.61 -4.93 16.07
C LYS A 86 1.78 -6.16 16.45
N ASN A 87 2.02 -6.66 17.65
CA ASN A 87 1.17 -7.65 18.31
C ASN A 87 0.75 -7.18 19.73
N ALA A 88 0.10 -8.05 20.49
CA ALA A 88 -0.35 -7.73 21.84
C ALA A 88 0.80 -7.47 22.83
N LYS A 89 1.99 -8.01 22.57
CA LYS A 89 3.19 -7.90 23.41
C LYS A 89 4.12 -6.77 22.99
N THR A 90 3.87 -6.14 21.82
CA THR A 90 4.73 -5.10 21.27
C THR A 90 4.73 -3.88 22.20
N ALA A 91 5.90 -3.51 22.68
CA ALA A 91 6.10 -2.29 23.45
C ALA A 91 5.65 -1.08 22.60
N SER A 92 5.15 -0.05 23.26
CA SER A 92 4.67 1.19 22.60
C SER A 92 3.51 1.01 21.61
N GLY A 93 2.97 -0.19 21.39
CA GLY A 93 1.91 -0.43 20.42
C GLY A 93 0.67 0.45 20.60
N LYS A 94 0.29 0.75 21.86
CA LYS A 94 -0.81 1.68 22.16
C LYS A 94 -0.45 3.13 21.81
N ALA A 95 0.79 3.54 22.07
CA ALA A 95 1.28 4.88 21.79
C ALA A 95 1.43 5.13 20.28
N ALA A 96 1.96 4.16 19.54
CA ALA A 96 2.00 4.18 18.08
C ALA A 96 0.61 4.37 17.48
N MET A 97 -0.35 3.54 17.89
CA MET A 97 -1.73 3.60 17.39
C MET A 97 -2.48 4.87 17.78
N ARG A 98 -2.04 5.58 18.83
CA ARG A 98 -2.69 6.83 19.27
C ARG A 98 -2.53 7.93 18.21
N GLY A 99 -1.31 8.17 17.74
CA GLY A 99 -1.03 9.18 16.72
C GLY A 99 -1.71 8.83 15.39
N VAL A 100 -1.59 7.58 14.93
CA VAL A 100 -2.21 7.11 13.69
C VAL A 100 -3.74 7.25 13.74
N ARG A 101 -4.37 6.88 14.85
CA ARG A 101 -5.82 7.06 15.03
C ARG A 101 -6.23 8.53 15.15
N ALA A 102 -5.41 9.38 15.73
CA ALA A 102 -5.66 10.82 15.76
C ALA A 102 -5.62 11.38 14.35
N PHE A 103 -4.66 10.97 13.53
CA PHE A 103 -4.56 11.35 12.11
C PHE A 103 -5.80 10.91 11.32
N LYS A 104 -6.25 9.66 11.46
CA LYS A 104 -7.48 9.15 10.81
C LYS A 104 -8.75 9.88 11.27
N ARG A 105 -8.77 10.48 12.47
CA ARG A 105 -9.93 11.23 12.97
C ARG A 105 -9.92 12.69 12.60
N ASP A 106 -8.80 13.21 12.11
CA ASP A 106 -8.69 14.58 11.64
C ASP A 106 -9.51 14.71 10.35
N GLU A 107 -10.44 15.66 10.32
CA GLU A 107 -11.40 15.87 9.21
C GLU A 107 -10.70 16.04 7.85
N ARG A 108 -9.46 16.57 7.86
CA ARG A 108 -8.66 16.76 6.64
C ARG A 108 -8.23 15.47 5.97
N PHE A 109 -8.15 14.35 6.73
CA PHE A 109 -7.55 13.09 6.28
C PHE A 109 -8.45 11.88 6.49
N ALA A 110 -9.60 12.06 7.16
CA ALA A 110 -10.43 10.97 7.64
C ALA A 110 -10.89 10.01 6.52
N GLU A 111 -11.32 10.56 5.39
CA GLU A 111 -11.84 9.76 4.27
C GLU A 111 -10.72 9.12 3.44
N ASP A 112 -9.57 9.80 3.36
CA ASP A 112 -8.44 9.41 2.50
C ASP A 112 -7.37 8.60 3.24
N THR A 113 -7.63 8.13 4.46
CA THR A 113 -6.65 7.37 5.24
C THR A 113 -7.12 5.95 5.52
N GLU A 114 -6.23 4.99 5.38
CA GLU A 114 -6.44 3.60 5.77
C GLU A 114 -5.41 3.16 6.82
N ILE A 115 -5.85 2.40 7.83
CA ILE A 115 -4.98 1.88 8.89
C ILE A 115 -4.99 0.36 8.82
N ILE A 116 -3.86 -0.22 8.52
CA ILE A 116 -3.67 -1.66 8.39
C ILE A 116 -2.75 -2.12 9.51
N VAL A 117 -3.22 -3.10 10.28
CA VAL A 117 -2.45 -3.67 11.39
C VAL A 117 -2.10 -5.11 11.05
N VAL A 118 -0.82 -5.40 11.05
CA VAL A 118 -0.29 -6.75 10.80
C VAL A 118 0.55 -7.23 11.97
N ALA A 119 0.63 -8.55 12.12
CA ALA A 119 1.51 -9.14 13.12
C ALA A 119 2.96 -9.15 12.61
N PRO A 120 3.97 -9.05 13.50
CA PRO A 120 5.39 -9.18 13.10
C PRO A 120 5.73 -10.53 12.45
N ALA A 121 4.93 -11.56 12.71
CA ALA A 121 5.07 -12.89 12.10
C ALA A 121 4.48 -12.98 10.67
N ASP A 122 3.82 -11.93 10.17
CA ASP A 122 3.39 -11.86 8.78
C ASP A 122 4.62 -11.76 7.87
N THR A 123 4.80 -12.75 7.00
CA THR A 123 6.01 -12.87 6.17
C THR A 123 6.18 -11.67 5.23
N ALA A 124 5.08 -11.15 4.69
CA ALA A 124 5.12 -10.00 3.79
C ALA A 124 5.47 -8.71 4.55
N ALA A 125 4.95 -8.55 5.77
CA ALA A 125 5.31 -7.42 6.64
C ALA A 125 6.78 -7.50 7.06
N ALA A 126 7.28 -8.68 7.41
CA ALA A 126 8.68 -8.89 7.76
C ALA A 126 9.61 -8.57 6.57
N GLN A 127 9.27 -9.00 5.36
CA GLN A 127 10.04 -8.69 4.16
C GLN A 127 10.05 -7.18 3.89
N LEU A 128 8.90 -6.53 3.96
CA LEU A 128 8.81 -5.08 3.79
C LEU A 128 9.65 -4.32 4.82
N LEU A 129 9.67 -4.77 6.08
CA LEU A 129 10.52 -4.15 7.10
C LEU A 129 12.02 -4.31 6.78
N LEU A 130 12.43 -5.47 6.27
CA LEU A 130 13.81 -5.67 5.80
C LEU A 130 14.14 -4.76 4.62
N ASP A 131 13.25 -4.63 3.65
CA ASP A 131 13.43 -3.75 2.48
C ASP A 131 13.51 -2.26 2.89
N LEU A 132 12.91 -1.91 4.04
CA LEU A 132 12.96 -0.58 4.66
C LEU A 132 14.09 -0.45 5.70
N GLU A 133 15.04 -1.37 5.71
CA GLU A 133 16.18 -1.39 6.65
C GLU A 133 15.75 -1.42 8.13
N SER A 134 14.55 -1.96 8.42
CA SER A 134 14.06 -2.15 9.78
C SER A 134 14.23 -3.58 10.24
N ASP A 135 14.55 -3.74 11.51
CA ASP A 135 14.63 -5.05 12.15
C ASP A 135 13.22 -5.62 12.39
N PRO A 136 12.81 -6.71 11.67
CA PRO A 136 11.53 -7.36 11.91
C PRO A 136 11.38 -7.96 13.31
N GLN A 137 12.50 -8.16 14.04
CA GLN A 137 12.52 -8.69 15.39
C GLN A 137 12.41 -7.61 16.48
N THR A 138 12.26 -6.33 16.06
CA THR A 138 12.11 -5.25 17.03
C THR A 138 10.93 -5.46 17.96
N GLU A 139 11.12 -5.22 19.26
CA GLU A 139 10.03 -5.25 20.24
C GLU A 139 9.17 -3.99 20.19
N ALA A 140 9.63 -2.94 19.52
CA ALA A 140 8.87 -1.72 19.32
C ALA A 140 7.82 -1.89 18.20
N ALA A 141 6.73 -1.14 18.31
CA ALA A 141 5.79 -1.02 17.20
C ALA A 141 6.44 -0.26 16.05
N VAL A 142 6.31 -0.77 14.84
CA VAL A 142 6.76 -0.08 13.63
C VAL A 142 5.53 0.42 12.87
N THR A 143 5.54 1.69 12.51
CA THR A 143 4.52 2.30 11.67
C THR A 143 5.16 2.80 10.39
N VAL A 144 4.72 2.30 9.25
CA VAL A 144 5.15 2.77 7.94
C VAL A 144 4.03 3.60 7.34
N PHE A 145 4.36 4.79 6.87
CA PHE A 145 3.43 5.73 6.29
C PHE A 145 3.64 5.81 4.78
N PHE A 146 2.59 5.48 4.03
CA PHE A 146 2.60 5.52 2.57
C PHE A 146 1.67 6.60 2.05
N ALA A 147 2.13 7.32 1.04
CA ALA A 147 1.31 8.18 0.20
C ALA A 147 1.03 7.51 -1.16
N PRO A 148 -0.09 7.83 -1.83
CA PRO A 148 -0.38 7.33 -3.17
C PRO A 148 0.76 7.60 -4.16
N PRO A 149 1.02 6.67 -5.07
CA PRO A 149 0.43 5.35 -5.31
C PRO A 149 1.12 4.21 -4.53
N GLY A 150 1.58 4.41 -3.31
CA GLY A 150 2.30 3.42 -2.48
C GLY A 150 3.74 3.82 -2.17
N ARG A 151 4.08 5.12 -2.26
CA ARG A 151 5.40 5.64 -1.89
C ARG A 151 5.53 5.71 -0.36
N CYS A 152 6.53 5.06 0.21
CA CYS A 152 6.89 5.24 1.61
C CYS A 152 7.37 6.68 1.82
N ILE A 153 6.70 7.42 2.72
CA ILE A 153 7.02 8.81 3.07
C ILE A 153 7.52 8.98 4.49
N GLY A 154 7.36 7.94 5.32
CA GLY A 154 7.87 7.96 6.69
C GLY A 154 7.82 6.59 7.34
N GLN A 155 8.70 6.41 8.30
CA GLN A 155 8.80 5.22 9.12
C GLN A 155 9.06 5.62 10.56
N PHE A 156 8.30 5.05 11.48
CA PHE A 156 8.33 5.40 12.88
C PHE A 156 8.47 4.14 13.72
N GLN A 157 9.36 4.19 14.69
CA GLN A 157 9.49 3.16 15.73
C GLN A 157 8.94 3.70 17.05
N GLY A 158 8.02 2.94 17.66
CA GLY A 158 7.41 3.32 18.93
C GLY A 158 6.25 4.30 18.78
N ALA A 159 6.22 5.35 19.60
CA ALA A 159 5.11 6.31 19.65
C ALA A 159 5.06 7.20 18.41
N THR A 160 3.83 7.48 17.93
CA THR A 160 3.57 8.50 16.92
C THR A 160 2.68 9.61 17.48
N THR A 161 2.77 10.80 16.91
CA THR A 161 1.91 11.94 17.21
C THR A 161 1.22 12.44 15.94
N LEU A 162 0.06 13.09 16.08
CA LEU A 162 -0.63 13.71 14.95
C LEU A 162 0.28 14.71 14.24
N ASP A 163 0.90 15.61 15.00
CA ASP A 163 1.75 16.68 14.45
C ASP A 163 2.93 16.13 13.64
N GLY A 164 3.63 15.12 14.18
CA GLY A 164 4.76 14.48 13.49
C GLY A 164 4.33 13.76 12.19
N LEU A 165 3.12 13.17 12.17
CA LEU A 165 2.59 12.54 10.95
C LEU A 165 2.18 13.59 9.91
N VAL A 166 1.59 14.70 10.33
CA VAL A 166 1.23 15.82 9.46
C VAL A 166 2.48 16.51 8.90
N GLU A 167 3.50 16.71 9.72
CA GLU A 167 4.79 17.25 9.29
C GLU A 167 5.44 16.36 8.22
N THR A 168 5.46 15.04 8.45
CA THR A 168 5.98 14.05 7.48
C THR A 168 5.24 14.13 6.14
N LEU A 169 3.90 14.20 6.17
CA LEU A 169 3.11 14.34 4.97
C LEU A 169 3.42 15.66 4.25
N SER A 170 3.48 16.76 4.99
CA SER A 170 3.76 18.09 4.44
C SER A 170 5.16 18.15 3.80
N ALA A 171 6.16 17.56 4.45
CA ALA A 171 7.50 17.46 3.90
C ALA A 171 7.54 16.63 2.61
N ALA A 172 6.79 15.51 2.58
CA ALA A 172 6.71 14.66 1.38
C ALA A 172 6.00 15.35 0.20
N MET A 173 5.04 16.25 0.48
CA MET A 173 4.34 17.03 -0.55
C MET A 173 5.15 18.25 -1.01
N SER A 174 5.98 18.83 -0.14
CA SER A 174 6.80 20.00 -0.44
C SER A 174 8.18 19.65 -1.04
N GLY A 175 8.58 18.38 -0.94
CA GLY A 175 9.89 17.92 -1.37
C GLY A 175 10.00 17.81 -2.88
N CYS A 176 11.00 18.45 -3.48
CA CYS A 176 11.51 18.13 -4.81
C CYS A 176 11.87 16.63 -4.86
N SER A 177 11.34 15.88 -5.80
CA SER A 177 11.64 14.45 -5.97
C SER A 177 13.12 14.15 -6.32
N SER A 178 13.93 15.19 -6.54
CA SER A 178 15.35 15.09 -6.83
C SER A 178 16.28 15.48 -5.66
N CYS A 179 15.71 15.93 -4.52
CA CYS A 179 16.51 16.29 -3.34
C CYS A 179 16.59 15.11 -2.38
N GLY A 180 17.78 14.55 -2.19
CA GLY A 180 18.06 13.56 -1.15
C GLY A 180 17.99 14.17 0.26
N PRO A 181 18.13 13.33 1.34
CA PRO A 181 17.99 13.76 2.74
C PRO A 181 18.97 14.85 3.21
N GLY A 182 19.90 15.27 2.34
CA GLY A 182 20.87 16.37 2.62
C GLY A 182 20.45 17.74 2.06
N GLY A 183 19.24 17.86 1.48
CA GLY A 183 18.79 19.10 0.85
C GLY A 183 19.42 19.34 -0.53
N CYS A 184 18.76 20.15 -1.35
CA CYS A 184 19.24 20.53 -2.67
C CYS A 184 20.03 21.85 -2.59
N GLY A 185 21.36 21.80 -2.62
CA GLY A 185 22.21 22.99 -2.61
C GLY A 185 22.06 23.90 -3.84
N SER A 186 21.25 23.51 -4.83
CA SER A 186 21.04 24.23 -6.09
C SER A 186 19.60 24.73 -6.31
N CYS A 187 18.68 24.57 -5.34
CA CYS A 187 17.35 25.19 -5.44
C CYS A 187 17.46 26.66 -5.04
N GLY A 188 17.33 27.55 -6.03
CA GLY A 188 17.16 28.99 -5.78
C GLY A 188 15.73 29.32 -5.28
N PRO A 189 15.47 30.60 -4.92
CA PRO A 189 14.17 31.04 -4.42
C PRO A 189 13.00 30.84 -5.41
N ASP A 190 13.28 30.54 -6.67
CA ASP A 190 12.30 30.35 -7.74
C ASP A 190 12.00 28.87 -8.05
N GLY A 191 12.47 27.91 -7.22
CA GLY A 191 12.23 26.47 -7.40
C GLY A 191 13.32 25.75 -8.20
N CYS A 192 13.16 24.42 -8.35
CA CYS A 192 14.04 23.62 -9.19
C CYS A 192 13.73 23.91 -10.66
N GLY A 193 14.67 24.54 -11.37
CA GLY A 193 14.59 24.71 -12.80
C GLY A 193 14.65 23.37 -13.57
N PRO A 194 14.30 23.38 -14.88
CA PRO A 194 14.27 22.20 -15.73
C PRO A 194 15.63 21.51 -15.84
#